data_34be5e3f68172965168764f6e41a9802
#
_entry.id   34be5e3f68172965168764f6e41a9802
#
_cell.length_a   1.000
_cell.length_b   1.000
_cell.length_c   1.000
_cell.angle_alpha   90.00
_cell.angle_beta   90.00
_cell.angle_gamma   90.00
#
_symmetry.space_group_name_H-M   'P 1'
#
loop_
_entity.id
_entity.type
_entity.pdbx_description
1 polymer ?
#
loop_
_entity_poly.entity_id
_entity_poly.type
_entity_poly.pdbx_seq_one_letter_code
_entity_poly.pdbx_strand_id
1 'polypeptide(L)'
;MTASLCIPRARAAGLAGALRALWTLPTTVAGHAFARLAGCGRARRIGGSAAPAYLYHLPAGRLRGLGAIAIGHAIVVEPAFIAGREAWILAHELSHTRQHDWLGPLYLLVHGVFQLLSALASLIRPVPGFPAQHAYNPLERRLLCVPFDVLAAPEPPAGERAQDVLRAFGLADSPS
;
A
#
# COMPACT_ATOMS: atom_id res chain seq x y z
N MET A 1 -14.73 10.09 18.70
CA MET A 1 -13.87 11.17 18.17
C MET A 1 -13.01 10.53 17.10
N THR A 2 -13.32 10.76 15.82
CA THR A 2 -12.53 10.27 14.68
C THR A 2 -11.26 11.10 14.61
N ALA A 3 -10.13 10.54 15.00
CA ALA A 3 -8.82 11.16 14.77
C ALA A 3 -8.67 11.33 13.25
N SER A 4 -8.69 12.58 12.81
CA SER A 4 -8.46 12.90 11.40
C SER A 4 -7.01 12.57 11.07
N LEU A 5 -6.80 11.51 10.31
CA LEU A 5 -5.45 11.12 9.88
C LEU A 5 -4.87 12.25 9.03
N CYS A 6 -3.91 12.97 9.56
CA CYS A 6 -3.18 14.00 8.81
C CYS A 6 -2.21 13.31 7.85
N ILE A 7 -2.69 12.98 6.65
CA ILE A 7 -1.83 12.43 5.60
C ILE A 7 -1.08 13.60 4.97
N PRO A 8 0.27 13.59 4.96
CA PRO A 8 1.05 14.71 4.48
C PRO A 8 0.73 15.03 3.01
N ARG A 9 0.71 16.31 2.66
CA ARG A 9 0.64 16.73 1.26
C ARG A 9 1.96 16.39 0.56
N ALA A 10 1.88 15.82 -0.62
CA ALA A 10 3.04 15.56 -1.46
C ALA A 10 3.83 16.88 -1.69
N ARG A 11 5.10 16.90 -1.31
CA ARG A 11 6.01 18.00 -1.65
C ARG A 11 6.27 18.02 -3.16
N ALA A 12 6.56 19.18 -3.71
CA ALA A 12 7.00 19.28 -5.10
C ALA A 12 8.26 18.43 -5.29
N ALA A 13 8.19 17.46 -6.20
CA ALA A 13 9.31 16.57 -6.47
C ALA A 13 10.41 17.37 -7.19
N GLY A 14 11.63 17.35 -6.62
CA GLY A 14 12.84 17.77 -7.37
C GLY A 14 13.09 16.82 -8.55
N LEU A 15 14.17 17.07 -9.30
CA LEU A 15 14.55 16.26 -10.48
C LEU A 15 14.52 14.74 -10.19
N ALA A 16 15.04 14.31 -9.04
CA ALA A 16 15.03 12.91 -8.64
C ALA A 16 13.60 12.34 -8.50
N GLY A 17 12.67 13.13 -7.97
CA GLY A 17 11.26 12.74 -7.87
C GLY A 17 10.59 12.66 -9.24
N ALA A 18 10.91 13.57 -10.16
CA ALA A 18 10.41 13.53 -11.53
C ALA A 18 10.91 12.28 -12.28
N LEU A 19 12.20 11.93 -12.15
CA LEU A 19 12.77 10.72 -12.74
C LEU A 19 12.15 9.45 -12.19
N ARG A 20 11.89 9.37 -10.89
CA ARG A 20 11.18 8.24 -10.28
C ARG A 20 9.73 8.16 -10.75
N ALA A 21 9.04 9.29 -10.84
CA ALA A 21 7.68 9.32 -11.38
C ALA A 21 7.63 8.79 -12.82
N LEU A 22 8.60 9.16 -13.65
CA LEU A 22 8.73 8.65 -15.02
C LEU A 22 9.04 7.14 -15.02
N TRP A 23 9.92 6.68 -14.12
CA TRP A 23 10.28 5.27 -13.95
C TRP A 23 9.08 4.41 -13.54
N THR A 24 8.21 4.92 -12.67
CA THR A 24 7.02 4.21 -12.20
C THR A 24 5.78 4.45 -13.07
N LEU A 25 5.88 5.33 -14.09
CA LEU A 25 4.73 5.73 -14.91
C LEU A 25 3.97 4.54 -15.52
N PRO A 26 4.61 3.52 -16.10
CA PRO A 26 3.87 2.39 -16.70
C PRO A 26 2.97 1.67 -15.70
N THR A 27 3.49 1.37 -14.50
CA THR A 27 2.71 0.71 -13.45
C THR A 27 1.66 1.63 -12.85
N THR A 28 1.96 2.92 -12.71
CA THR A 28 1.00 3.91 -12.21
C THR A 28 -0.18 4.09 -13.17
N VAL A 29 0.08 4.14 -14.47
CA VAL A 29 -0.97 4.18 -15.50
C VAL A 29 -1.81 2.89 -15.46
N ALA A 30 -1.18 1.72 -15.33
CA ALA A 30 -1.88 0.46 -15.17
C ALA A 30 -2.78 0.46 -13.92
N GLY A 31 -2.29 1.00 -12.79
CA GLY A 31 -3.07 1.14 -11.56
C GLY A 31 -4.28 2.07 -11.72
N HIS A 32 -4.11 3.21 -12.40
CA HIS A 32 -5.24 4.09 -12.72
C HIS A 32 -6.26 3.40 -13.65
N ALA A 33 -5.81 2.69 -14.66
CA ALA A 33 -6.66 1.92 -15.57
C ALA A 33 -7.43 0.84 -14.78
N PHE A 34 -6.74 0.08 -13.92
CA PHE A 34 -7.38 -0.90 -13.03
C PHE A 34 -8.48 -0.27 -12.19
N ALA A 35 -8.19 0.84 -11.50
CA ALA A 35 -9.18 1.54 -10.67
C ALA A 35 -10.41 1.97 -11.48
N ARG A 36 -10.21 2.47 -12.70
CA ARG A 36 -11.33 2.85 -13.61
C ARG A 36 -12.15 1.66 -14.05
N LEU A 37 -11.51 0.56 -14.46
CA LEU A 37 -12.18 -0.68 -14.85
C LEU A 37 -12.94 -1.30 -13.67
N ALA A 38 -12.40 -1.20 -12.45
CA ALA A 38 -13.09 -1.58 -11.22
C ALA A 38 -14.26 -0.68 -10.85
N GLY A 39 -14.48 0.41 -11.58
CA GLY A 39 -15.58 1.35 -11.34
C GLY A 39 -15.33 2.34 -10.22
N CYS A 40 -14.06 2.52 -9.80
CA CYS A 40 -13.72 3.52 -8.79
C CYS A 40 -14.00 4.93 -9.30
N GLY A 41 -14.45 5.79 -8.40
CA GLY A 41 -14.68 7.20 -8.67
C GLY A 41 -13.40 8.03 -8.78
N ARG A 42 -13.48 9.28 -8.37
CA ARG A 42 -12.34 10.21 -8.39
C ARG A 42 -11.30 9.82 -7.34
N ALA A 43 -10.02 9.82 -7.73
CA ALA A 43 -8.93 9.61 -6.82
C ALA A 43 -8.77 10.77 -5.82
N ARG A 44 -8.42 10.45 -4.59
CA ARG A 44 -7.88 11.40 -3.63
C ARG A 44 -6.36 11.34 -3.68
N ARG A 45 -5.72 12.48 -3.93
CA ARG A 45 -4.26 12.58 -3.85
C ARG A 45 -3.84 12.53 -2.39
N ILE A 46 -2.90 11.66 -2.07
CA ILE A 46 -2.30 11.50 -0.74
C ILE A 46 -0.79 11.63 -0.82
N GLY A 47 -0.13 11.72 0.34
CA GLY A 47 1.33 11.70 0.39
C GLY A 47 1.87 10.39 -0.16
N GLY A 48 3.04 10.45 -0.79
CA GLY A 48 3.79 9.31 -1.27
C GLY A 48 5.27 9.50 -0.96
N SER A 49 6.12 8.49 -1.26
CA SER A 49 7.54 8.55 -0.93
C SER A 49 8.31 9.53 -1.82
N ALA A 50 8.26 9.37 -3.11
CA ALA A 50 8.97 10.21 -4.09
C ALA A 50 8.02 10.92 -5.06
N ALA A 51 6.83 10.36 -5.27
CA ALA A 51 5.74 10.93 -6.04
C ALA A 51 4.42 10.83 -5.26
N PRO A 52 3.41 11.65 -5.59
CA PRO A 52 2.11 11.56 -4.94
C PRO A 52 1.46 10.21 -5.22
N ALA A 53 0.87 9.60 -4.19
CA ALA A 53 0.00 8.46 -4.36
C ALA A 53 -1.46 8.91 -4.56
N TYR A 54 -2.26 8.04 -5.16
CA TYR A 54 -3.65 8.28 -5.53
C TYR A 54 -4.53 7.20 -4.92
N LEU A 55 -5.34 7.59 -3.94
CA LEU A 55 -6.25 6.68 -3.24
C LEU A 55 -7.60 6.64 -3.96
N TYR A 56 -8.03 5.43 -4.29
CA TYR A 56 -9.32 5.10 -4.85
C TYR A 56 -10.13 4.25 -3.88
N HIS A 57 -11.41 4.53 -3.77
CA HIS A 57 -12.35 3.69 -3.05
C HIS A 57 -13.13 2.81 -4.04
N LEU A 58 -13.09 1.51 -3.78
CA LEU A 58 -13.83 0.54 -4.57
C LEU A 58 -15.33 0.67 -4.30
N PRO A 59 -16.20 0.66 -5.32
CA PRO A 59 -17.65 0.66 -5.09
C PRO A 59 -18.08 -0.60 -4.32
N ALA A 60 -19.07 -0.43 -3.44
CA ALA A 60 -19.61 -1.53 -2.66
C ALA A 60 -20.05 -2.71 -3.57
N GLY A 61 -19.67 -3.92 -3.17
CA GLY A 61 -19.99 -5.15 -3.89
C GLY A 61 -19.14 -5.48 -5.10
N ARG A 62 -18.23 -4.58 -5.53
CA ARG A 62 -17.24 -4.86 -6.57
C ARG A 62 -15.99 -5.50 -5.99
N LEU A 63 -15.44 -6.52 -6.66
CA LEU A 63 -14.19 -7.19 -6.30
C LEU A 63 -14.10 -7.55 -4.79
N ARG A 64 -15.17 -8.15 -4.25
CA ARG A 64 -15.25 -8.54 -2.84
C ARG A 64 -14.02 -9.37 -2.44
N GLY A 65 -13.44 -9.04 -1.30
CA GLY A 65 -12.25 -9.72 -0.79
C GLY A 65 -10.94 -9.25 -1.41
N LEU A 66 -10.94 -8.20 -2.25
CA LEU A 66 -9.70 -7.58 -2.71
C LEU A 66 -8.93 -6.95 -1.54
N GLY A 67 -9.65 -6.39 -0.55
CA GLY A 67 -9.05 -5.69 0.57
C GLY A 67 -8.44 -4.36 0.16
N ALA A 68 -7.13 -4.35 -0.07
CA ALA A 68 -6.41 -3.20 -0.60
C ALA A 68 -5.33 -3.68 -1.58
N ILE A 69 -4.93 -2.83 -2.52
CA ILE A 69 -3.86 -3.10 -3.48
C ILE A 69 -3.21 -1.81 -3.96
N ALA A 70 -1.88 -1.81 -4.04
CA ALA A 70 -1.10 -0.76 -4.68
C ALA A 70 -0.55 -1.24 -6.02
N ILE A 71 -0.82 -0.49 -7.09
CA ILE A 71 -0.28 -0.71 -8.43
C ILE A 71 0.36 0.61 -8.88
N GLY A 72 1.68 0.65 -8.91
CA GLY A 72 2.40 1.92 -9.04
C GLY A 72 2.08 2.84 -7.88
N HIS A 73 1.65 4.05 -8.17
CA HIS A 73 1.20 5.02 -7.16
C HIS A 73 -0.33 5.10 -7.04
N ALA A 74 -1.08 4.19 -7.67
CA ALA A 74 -2.51 4.07 -7.47
C ALA A 74 -2.81 3.01 -6.41
N ILE A 75 -3.50 3.40 -5.35
CA ILE A 75 -3.92 2.54 -4.24
C ILE A 75 -5.44 2.40 -4.33
N VAL A 76 -5.93 1.18 -4.46
CA VAL A 76 -7.36 0.86 -4.47
C VAL A 76 -7.70 0.13 -3.19
N VAL A 77 -8.71 0.61 -2.46
CA VAL A 77 -9.12 0.03 -1.18
C VAL A 77 -10.61 -0.29 -1.17
N GLU A 78 -10.94 -1.42 -0.55
CA GLU A 78 -12.31 -1.77 -0.25
C GLU A 78 -12.71 -1.09 1.08
N PRO A 79 -13.68 -0.15 1.10
CA PRO A 79 -14.01 0.62 2.31
C PRO A 79 -14.37 -0.25 3.51
N ALA A 80 -15.09 -1.36 3.30
CA ALA A 80 -15.46 -2.27 4.37
C ALA A 80 -14.24 -2.98 4.98
N PHE A 81 -13.21 -3.27 4.17
CA PHE A 81 -11.97 -3.91 4.62
C PHE A 81 -11.11 -2.99 5.46
N ILE A 82 -11.04 -1.69 5.10
CA ILE A 82 -10.20 -0.73 5.80
C ILE A 82 -10.87 -0.11 7.03
N ALA A 83 -12.19 -0.31 7.24
CA ALA A 83 -12.93 0.34 8.31
C ALA A 83 -12.30 0.08 9.70
N GLY A 84 -11.94 1.16 10.40
CA GLY A 84 -11.27 1.12 11.70
C GLY A 84 -9.76 0.83 11.66
N ARG A 85 -9.18 0.60 10.47
CA ARG A 85 -7.76 0.27 10.27
C ARG A 85 -7.09 1.11 9.20
N GLU A 86 -7.71 2.19 8.78
CA GLU A 86 -7.31 2.98 7.59
C GLU A 86 -5.84 3.38 7.62
N ALA A 87 -5.35 3.85 8.78
CA ALA A 87 -3.97 4.31 8.91
C ALA A 87 -2.94 3.20 8.61
N TRP A 88 -3.19 2.02 9.15
CA TRP A 88 -2.28 0.89 9.02
C TRP A 88 -2.30 0.30 7.62
N ILE A 89 -3.48 0.13 7.05
CA ILE A 89 -3.63 -0.38 5.69
C ILE A 89 -3.02 0.60 4.70
N LEU A 90 -3.26 1.92 4.86
CA LEU A 90 -2.64 2.91 4.02
C LEU A 90 -1.12 2.95 4.20
N ALA A 91 -0.57 2.77 5.41
CA ALA A 91 0.86 2.67 5.63
C ALA A 91 1.46 1.45 4.91
N HIS A 92 0.76 0.31 4.94
CA HIS A 92 1.14 -0.89 4.21
C HIS A 92 1.17 -0.63 2.70
N GLU A 93 0.09 -0.13 2.12
CA GLU A 93 0.00 0.15 0.69
C GLU A 93 1.00 1.25 0.22
N LEU A 94 1.24 2.27 1.04
CA LEU A 94 2.27 3.27 0.78
C LEU A 94 3.68 2.68 0.79
N SER A 95 3.93 1.62 1.57
CA SER A 95 5.20 0.88 1.51
C SER A 95 5.39 0.24 0.13
N HIS A 96 4.33 -0.31 -0.45
CA HIS A 96 4.37 -0.85 -1.81
C HIS A 96 4.62 0.24 -2.86
N THR A 97 4.07 1.45 -2.73
CA THR A 97 4.42 2.55 -3.64
C THR A 97 5.92 2.90 -3.58
N ARG A 98 6.54 2.81 -2.39
CA ARG A 98 7.98 3.00 -2.22
C ARG A 98 8.80 1.88 -2.88
N GLN A 99 8.33 0.65 -2.81
CA GLN A 99 8.95 -0.48 -3.53
C GLN A 99 8.84 -0.28 -5.05
N HIS A 100 7.73 0.25 -5.55
CA HIS A 100 7.59 0.67 -6.95
C HIS A 100 8.59 1.76 -7.34
N ASP A 101 8.90 2.73 -6.45
CA ASP A 101 9.92 3.75 -6.71
C ASP A 101 11.30 3.14 -6.98
N TRP A 102 11.62 1.99 -6.39
CA TRP A 102 12.90 1.31 -6.58
C TRP A 102 12.89 0.35 -7.78
N LEU A 103 11.86 -0.48 -7.88
CA LEU A 103 11.76 -1.56 -8.85
C LEU A 103 11.09 -1.12 -10.17
N GLY A 104 10.36 -0.01 -10.15
CA GLY A 104 9.63 0.50 -11.32
C GLY A 104 8.67 -0.55 -11.89
N PRO A 105 8.67 -0.72 -13.24
CA PRO A 105 7.79 -1.69 -13.90
C PRO A 105 8.07 -3.15 -13.50
N LEU A 106 9.29 -3.44 -13.02
CA LEU A 106 9.67 -4.78 -12.60
C LEU A 106 8.99 -5.19 -11.28
N TYR A 107 8.47 -4.23 -10.51
CA TYR A 107 7.83 -4.53 -9.23
C TYR A 107 6.75 -5.59 -9.35
N LEU A 108 5.82 -5.43 -10.29
CA LEU A 108 4.69 -6.36 -10.43
C LEU A 108 5.16 -7.78 -10.73
N LEU A 109 6.20 -7.93 -11.57
CA LEU A 109 6.78 -9.23 -11.87
C LEU A 109 7.46 -9.84 -10.63
N VAL A 110 8.34 -9.07 -9.98
CA VAL A 110 9.09 -9.51 -8.80
C VAL A 110 8.14 -9.86 -7.65
N HIS A 111 7.17 -8.98 -7.39
CA HIS A 111 6.17 -9.20 -6.34
C HIS A 111 5.30 -10.42 -6.64
N GLY A 112 4.82 -10.57 -7.88
CA GLY A 112 4.02 -11.73 -8.30
C GLY A 112 4.78 -13.05 -8.17
N VAL A 113 6.07 -13.09 -8.54
CA VAL A 113 6.93 -14.27 -8.34
C VAL A 113 7.05 -14.60 -6.86
N PHE A 114 7.34 -13.61 -6.00
CA PHE A 114 7.43 -13.85 -4.57
C PHE A 114 6.10 -14.25 -3.93
N GLN A 115 4.99 -13.72 -4.39
CA GLN A 115 3.66 -14.16 -3.94
C GLN A 115 3.40 -15.63 -4.30
N LEU A 116 3.72 -16.03 -5.53
CA LEU A 116 3.59 -17.42 -5.97
C LEU A 116 4.48 -18.35 -5.14
N LEU A 117 5.76 -18.01 -4.97
CA LEU A 117 6.70 -18.81 -4.16
C LEU A 117 6.25 -18.88 -2.69
N SER A 118 5.72 -17.78 -2.14
CA SER A 118 5.14 -17.76 -0.79
C SER A 118 3.93 -18.67 -0.68
N ALA A 119 3.03 -18.64 -1.65
CA ALA A 119 1.86 -19.52 -1.68
C ALA A 119 2.27 -20.98 -1.75
N LEU A 120 3.22 -21.34 -2.61
CA LEU A 120 3.75 -22.72 -2.71
C LEU A 120 4.44 -23.16 -1.41
N ALA A 121 5.25 -22.30 -0.79
CA ALA A 121 5.89 -22.60 0.50
C ALA A 121 4.83 -22.79 1.61
N SER A 122 3.76 -22.04 1.58
CA SER A 122 2.66 -22.15 2.55
C SER A 122 1.86 -23.44 2.43
N LEU A 123 1.86 -24.11 1.27
CA LEU A 123 1.28 -25.45 1.12
C LEU A 123 2.06 -26.50 1.92
N ILE A 124 3.39 -26.30 2.05
CA ILE A 124 4.27 -27.22 2.80
C ILE A 124 4.30 -26.84 4.27
N ARG A 125 4.38 -25.55 4.56
CA ARG A 125 4.51 -25.00 5.91
C ARG A 125 3.57 -23.83 6.11
N PRO A 126 2.29 -24.04 6.41
CA PRO A 126 1.34 -22.98 6.62
C PRO A 126 1.71 -22.12 7.82
N VAL A 127 1.53 -20.79 7.70
CA VAL A 127 1.70 -19.84 8.80
C VAL A 127 0.32 -19.42 9.28
N PRO A 128 -0.11 -19.81 10.49
CA PRO A 128 -1.42 -19.44 11.01
C PRO A 128 -1.61 -17.92 11.05
N GLY A 129 -2.78 -17.46 10.63
CA GLY A 129 -3.14 -16.03 10.65
C GLY A 129 -2.59 -15.21 9.48
N PHE A 130 -1.81 -15.81 8.57
CA PHE A 130 -1.28 -15.12 7.40
C PHE A 130 -1.87 -15.67 6.09
N PRO A 131 -2.24 -14.79 5.14
CA PRO A 131 -2.54 -15.23 3.79
C PRO A 131 -1.32 -15.92 3.17
N ALA A 132 -1.54 -17.03 2.47
CA ALA A 132 -0.46 -17.86 1.94
C ALA A 132 0.52 -17.10 1.04
N GLN A 133 0.01 -16.16 0.23
CA GLN A 133 0.83 -15.34 -0.68
C GLN A 133 1.71 -14.31 0.04
N HIS A 134 1.42 -13.97 1.31
CA HIS A 134 2.18 -12.98 2.07
C HIS A 134 3.17 -13.61 3.07
N ALA A 135 2.89 -14.81 3.55
CA ALA A 135 3.58 -15.42 4.69
C ALA A 135 5.12 -15.52 4.53
N TYR A 136 5.58 -15.78 3.31
CA TYR A 136 7.01 -15.92 2.97
C TYR A 136 7.51 -14.88 1.96
N ASN A 137 6.67 -13.95 1.54
CA ASN A 137 7.03 -12.91 0.59
C ASN A 137 8.00 -11.90 1.25
N PRO A 138 9.26 -11.77 0.78
CA PRO A 138 10.23 -10.85 1.37
C PRO A 138 9.83 -9.38 1.26
N LEU A 139 9.02 -9.02 0.26
CA LEU A 139 8.53 -7.65 0.07
C LEU A 139 7.47 -7.25 1.09
N GLU A 140 6.86 -8.22 1.79
CA GLU A 140 5.88 -8.02 2.87
C GLU A 140 6.52 -7.97 4.26
N ARG A 141 7.85 -8.08 4.36
CA ARG A 141 8.55 -8.12 5.65
C ARG A 141 8.83 -6.73 6.20
N ARG A 142 9.02 -6.63 7.53
CA ARG A 142 9.23 -5.40 8.31
C ARG A 142 10.24 -4.42 7.74
N LEU A 143 11.29 -4.89 7.08
CA LEU A 143 12.32 -4.02 6.51
C LEU A 143 11.84 -3.27 5.26
N LEU A 144 10.84 -3.79 4.56
CA LEU A 144 10.40 -3.30 3.26
C LEU A 144 8.93 -2.86 3.25
N CYS A 145 8.14 -3.34 4.21
CA CYS A 145 6.72 -3.07 4.31
C CYS A 145 6.25 -2.99 5.77
N VAL A 146 5.14 -2.33 6.04
CA VAL A 146 4.41 -2.46 7.31
C VAL A 146 3.89 -3.88 7.42
N PRO A 147 4.27 -4.65 8.46
CA PRO A 147 3.99 -6.08 8.49
C PRO A 147 2.51 -6.40 8.56
N PHE A 148 2.10 -7.48 7.92
CA PHE A 148 0.72 -7.93 7.90
C PHE A 148 0.22 -8.41 9.27
N ASP A 149 1.10 -8.92 10.14
CA ASP A 149 0.77 -9.31 11.52
C ASP A 149 0.23 -8.13 12.33
N VAL A 150 0.74 -6.93 12.07
CA VAL A 150 0.24 -5.69 12.67
C VAL A 150 -1.16 -5.35 12.16
N LEU A 151 -1.49 -5.69 10.91
CA LEU A 151 -2.81 -5.48 10.31
C LEU A 151 -3.85 -6.47 10.84
N ALA A 152 -3.42 -7.67 11.24
CA ALA A 152 -4.27 -8.73 11.78
C ALA A 152 -4.59 -8.56 13.27
N ALA A 153 -4.01 -7.59 13.95
CA ALA A 153 -4.29 -7.32 15.36
C ALA A 153 -5.77 -7.02 15.59
N PRO A 154 -6.40 -7.60 16.63
CA PRO A 154 -7.84 -7.44 16.89
C PRO A 154 -8.23 -6.01 17.26
N GLU A 155 -7.31 -5.22 17.79
CA GLU A 155 -7.51 -3.79 18.06
C GLU A 155 -6.59 -2.95 17.17
N PRO A 156 -7.13 -1.96 16.43
CA PRO A 156 -6.30 -1.00 15.75
C PRO A 156 -5.49 -0.25 16.81
N PRO A 157 -4.18 -0.10 16.64
CA PRO A 157 -3.38 0.69 17.56
C PRO A 157 -3.90 2.13 17.60
N ALA A 158 -3.78 2.77 18.76
CA ALA A 158 -4.17 4.17 18.95
C ALA A 158 -3.54 5.06 17.86
N GLY A 159 -4.24 6.13 17.48
CA GLY A 159 -3.86 7.00 16.34
C GLY A 159 -2.41 7.47 16.35
N GLU A 160 -1.81 7.70 17.55
CA GLU A 160 -0.39 8.05 17.70
C GLU A 160 0.54 6.95 17.17
N ARG A 161 0.26 5.67 17.45
CA ARG A 161 1.06 4.55 16.95
C ARG A 161 1.01 4.42 15.44
N ALA A 162 -0.14 4.72 14.84
CA ALA A 162 -0.26 4.73 13.38
C ALA A 162 0.62 5.82 12.75
N GLN A 163 0.68 7.02 13.37
CA GLN A 163 1.57 8.10 12.94
C GLN A 163 3.05 7.73 13.13
N ASP A 164 3.39 7.02 14.22
CA ASP A 164 4.75 6.54 14.45
C ASP A 164 5.19 5.53 13.38
N VAL A 165 4.29 4.62 12.98
CA VAL A 165 4.54 3.68 11.89
C VAL A 165 4.74 4.43 10.58
N LEU A 166 3.85 5.37 10.23
CA LEU A 166 4.00 6.18 9.03
C LEU A 166 5.33 6.94 9.03
N ARG A 167 5.75 7.51 10.19
CA ARG A 167 7.05 8.19 10.34
C ARG A 167 8.23 7.22 10.20
N ALA A 168 8.18 6.06 10.84
CA ALA A 168 9.23 5.05 10.75
C ALA A 168 9.50 4.57 9.32
N PHE A 169 8.46 4.58 8.47
CA PHE A 169 8.57 4.27 7.04
C PHE A 169 8.82 5.52 6.16
N GLY A 170 9.00 6.71 6.77
CA GLY A 170 9.19 7.96 6.03
C GLY A 170 7.96 8.37 5.21
N LEU A 171 6.78 7.95 5.63
CA LEU A 171 5.49 8.18 4.96
C LEU A 171 4.68 9.31 5.61
N ALA A 172 5.12 9.83 6.76
CA ALA A 172 4.58 11.00 7.44
C ALA A 172 5.69 12.00 7.74
N ASP A 173 5.35 13.29 7.77
CA ASP A 173 6.28 14.34 8.20
C ASP A 173 6.60 14.18 9.70
N SER A 174 7.87 14.44 10.07
CA SER A 174 8.25 14.60 11.47
C SER A 174 7.47 15.78 12.07
N PRO A 175 7.06 15.72 13.33
CA PRO A 175 6.47 16.89 13.99
C PRO A 175 7.48 18.04 13.95
N SER A 176 7.00 19.19 13.49
CA SER A 176 7.72 20.46 13.49
C SER A 176 7.91 20.99 14.91
#